data_83d8cd36747d38e0314212cdf83f7dfd
#
_entry.id   83d8cd36747d38e0314212cdf83f7dfd
#
_cell.length_a   1.000
_cell.length_b   1.000
_cell.length_c   1.000
_cell.angle_alpha   90.00
_cell.angle_beta   90.00
_cell.angle_gamma   90.00
#
_symmetry.space_group_name_H-M   'P 1'
#
loop_
_entity.id
_entity.type
_entity.pdbx_description
1 polymer ?
#
loop_
_entity_poly.entity_id
_entity_poly.type
_entity_poly.pdbx_seq_one_letter_code
_entity_poly.pdbx_strand_id
1 'polypeptide(L)'
;MKPLRLLILTVLRSAAFGVQAQKLAPAPYLCDSMVLQRGIPLPLEGTATPGSTVEVSFAGHTVTTEADTQGVWQVTIPALEASSRNPTMEIRSGGEAVTIRDILVGEVWLAGGQSNMAFKVRGMGFDDRLALIRDADYSDIRCYYRANVVSGGKLLDTSDRPWSGAYGRNIYDWSAVAYLFARELHRELGVPVGIVNCSHGGSTAEAWVSPEAFA
;
A
#
# COMPACT_ATOMS: atom_id res chain seq x y z
N MET A 1 -73.87 -9.19 -30.48
CA MET A 1 -72.56 -9.71 -30.00
C MET A 1 -71.56 -8.61 -30.12
N LYS A 2 -71.06 -8.02 -29.02
CA LYS A 2 -70.06 -6.97 -29.01
C LYS A 2 -68.70 -7.60 -28.70
N PRO A 3 -67.60 -7.31 -29.46
CA PRO A 3 -66.30 -7.87 -29.18
C PRO A 3 -65.67 -7.15 -27.98
N LEU A 4 -65.20 -7.94 -27.01
CA LEU A 4 -64.46 -7.54 -25.84
C LEU A 4 -62.99 -7.18 -26.25
N ARG A 5 -62.63 -5.89 -26.17
CA ARG A 5 -61.26 -5.45 -26.39
C ARG A 5 -60.45 -5.69 -25.11
N LEU A 6 -59.56 -6.67 -25.22
CA LEU A 6 -58.55 -6.97 -24.16
C LEU A 6 -57.45 -5.92 -24.23
N LEU A 7 -57.38 -5.09 -23.19
CA LEU A 7 -56.31 -4.09 -23.02
C LEU A 7 -55.14 -4.77 -22.34
N ILE A 8 -54.07 -5.07 -23.10
CA ILE A 8 -52.81 -5.61 -22.54
C ILE A 8 -52.01 -4.42 -21.98
N LEU A 9 -51.97 -4.29 -20.65
CA LEU A 9 -51.14 -3.33 -19.94
C LEU A 9 -49.73 -3.90 -19.86
N THR A 10 -48.79 -3.44 -20.70
CA THR A 10 -47.39 -3.81 -20.65
C THR A 10 -46.72 -2.97 -19.54
N VAL A 11 -46.49 -3.57 -18.38
CA VAL A 11 -45.72 -2.96 -17.30
C VAL A 11 -44.21 -3.06 -17.66
N LEU A 12 -43.64 -1.99 -18.16
CA LEU A 12 -42.17 -1.86 -18.24
C LEU A 12 -41.64 -1.80 -16.80
N ARG A 13 -41.06 -2.91 -16.34
CA ARG A 13 -40.21 -2.90 -15.16
C ARG A 13 -38.85 -2.32 -15.57
N SER A 14 -38.61 -1.06 -15.28
CA SER A 14 -37.28 -0.49 -15.32
C SER A 14 -36.46 -1.19 -14.23
N ALA A 15 -35.60 -2.12 -14.64
CA ALA A 15 -34.57 -2.65 -13.76
C ALA A 15 -33.57 -1.50 -13.55
N ALA A 16 -33.72 -0.76 -12.46
CA ALA A 16 -32.68 0.09 -11.95
C ALA A 16 -31.56 -0.85 -11.50
N PHE A 17 -30.53 -1.03 -12.33
CA PHE A 17 -29.26 -1.58 -11.90
C PHE A 17 -28.74 -0.58 -10.86
N GLY A 18 -28.92 -0.88 -9.58
CA GLY A 18 -28.28 -0.15 -8.50
C GLY A 18 -26.79 -0.31 -8.68
N VAL A 19 -26.12 0.70 -9.22
CA VAL A 19 -24.66 0.81 -9.09
C VAL A 19 -24.40 0.89 -7.61
N GLN A 20 -23.90 -0.18 -7.03
CA GLN A 20 -23.52 -0.20 -5.62
C GLN A 20 -22.38 0.80 -5.50
N ALA A 21 -22.60 1.90 -4.78
CA ALA A 21 -21.60 2.92 -4.58
C ALA A 21 -20.34 2.28 -3.98
N GLN A 22 -19.27 2.27 -4.74
CA GLN A 22 -17.99 1.76 -4.27
C GLN A 22 -17.44 2.75 -3.26
N LYS A 23 -17.13 2.27 -2.05
CA LYS A 23 -16.61 3.10 -0.97
C LYS A 23 -15.25 3.68 -1.34
N LEU A 24 -15.01 4.93 -0.96
CA LEU A 24 -13.68 5.54 -1.07
C LEU A 24 -12.66 4.74 -0.26
N ALA A 25 -11.64 4.20 -0.94
CA ALA A 25 -10.56 3.47 -0.30
C ALA A 25 -9.24 3.73 -1.03
N PRO A 26 -8.18 4.14 -0.33
CA PRO A 26 -6.82 4.11 -0.89
C PRO A 26 -6.35 2.67 -1.06
N ALA A 27 -5.32 2.47 -1.89
CA ALA A 27 -4.65 1.17 -1.98
C ALA A 27 -4.13 0.73 -0.59
N PRO A 28 -4.13 -0.58 -0.26
CA PRO A 28 -3.83 -1.07 1.09
C PRO A 28 -2.47 -0.64 1.65
N TYR A 29 -1.47 -0.39 0.80
CA TYR A 29 -0.16 0.11 1.23
C TYR A 29 -0.17 1.59 1.61
N LEU A 30 -1.20 2.35 1.18
CA LEU A 30 -1.43 3.73 1.57
C LEU A 30 -2.19 3.76 2.90
N CYS A 31 -1.49 3.60 3.98
CA CYS A 31 -2.06 3.56 5.33
C CYS A 31 -1.17 4.32 6.32
N ASP A 32 -1.65 4.45 7.54
CA ASP A 32 -0.93 5.14 8.62
C ASP A 32 0.49 4.60 8.77
N SER A 33 1.40 5.48 9.15
CA SER A 33 2.82 5.21 9.37
C SER A 33 3.61 4.80 8.12
N MET A 34 3.10 5.04 6.91
CA MET A 34 3.82 4.71 5.67
C MET A 34 5.05 5.59 5.46
N VAL A 35 5.98 5.09 4.64
CA VAL A 35 7.09 5.86 4.07
C VAL A 35 6.85 6.00 2.57
N LEU A 36 6.91 7.22 2.05
CA LEU A 36 6.83 7.52 0.62
C LEU A 36 8.21 7.81 0.06
N GLN A 37 8.46 7.42 -1.20
CA GLN A 37 9.74 7.63 -1.87
C GLN A 37 9.97 9.13 -2.11
N ARG A 38 11.15 9.62 -1.73
CA ARG A 38 11.61 11.00 -2.01
C ARG A 38 12.13 11.16 -3.42
N GLY A 39 12.18 12.40 -3.90
CA GLY A 39 12.92 12.80 -5.10
C GLY A 39 12.30 12.39 -6.44
N ILE A 40 11.16 11.71 -6.42
CA ILE A 40 10.41 11.32 -7.63
C ILE A 40 8.94 11.65 -7.49
N PRO A 41 8.19 11.87 -8.59
CA PRO A 41 6.74 11.98 -8.54
C PRO A 41 6.11 10.71 -7.91
N LEU A 42 5.12 10.92 -7.05
CA LEU A 42 4.49 9.87 -6.25
C LEU A 42 3.14 9.48 -6.87
N PRO A 43 3.04 8.35 -7.57
CA PRO A 43 1.76 7.82 -7.99
C PRO A 43 1.01 7.26 -6.78
N LEU A 44 -0.24 7.68 -6.61
CA LEU A 44 -1.15 7.22 -5.57
C LEU A 44 -2.41 6.70 -6.26
N GLU A 45 -3.00 5.65 -5.71
CA GLU A 45 -4.16 5.00 -6.31
C GLU A 45 -5.11 4.44 -5.25
N GLY A 46 -6.30 4.11 -5.70
CA GLY A 46 -7.32 3.49 -4.87
C GLY A 46 -8.63 3.31 -5.62
N THR A 47 -9.71 3.18 -4.86
CA THR A 47 -11.05 3.01 -5.43
C THR A 47 -12.01 4.05 -4.88
N ALA A 48 -13.02 4.42 -5.67
CA ALA A 48 -14.11 5.30 -5.31
C ALA A 48 -15.34 4.97 -6.17
N THR A 49 -16.44 5.66 -5.97
CA THR A 49 -17.61 5.53 -6.86
C THR A 49 -17.22 5.89 -8.30
N PRO A 50 -17.52 5.05 -9.31
CA PRO A 50 -17.24 5.34 -10.71
C PRO A 50 -17.75 6.74 -11.13
N GLY A 51 -16.91 7.49 -11.84
CA GLY A 51 -17.20 8.85 -12.29
C GLY A 51 -17.19 9.92 -11.19
N SER A 52 -16.85 9.57 -9.94
CA SER A 52 -16.72 10.57 -8.89
C SER A 52 -15.36 11.26 -8.93
N THR A 53 -15.34 12.56 -8.63
CA THR A 53 -14.10 13.30 -8.44
C THR A 53 -13.44 12.87 -7.13
N VAL A 54 -12.15 12.56 -7.18
CA VAL A 54 -11.29 12.28 -6.03
C VAL A 54 -10.27 13.40 -5.88
N GLU A 55 -10.19 13.96 -4.69
CA GLU A 55 -9.21 14.96 -4.30
C GLU A 55 -8.23 14.38 -3.30
N VAL A 56 -6.94 14.57 -3.53
CA VAL A 56 -5.87 14.16 -2.60
C VAL A 56 -5.05 15.38 -2.22
N SER A 57 -4.98 15.65 -0.90
CA SER A 57 -4.19 16.73 -0.32
C SER A 57 -3.07 16.16 0.54
N PHE A 58 -1.82 16.48 0.22
CA PHE A 58 -0.63 16.03 0.94
C PHE A 58 0.54 17.00 0.78
N ALA A 59 1.25 17.30 1.87
CA ALA A 59 2.48 18.09 1.90
C ALA A 59 2.37 19.44 1.14
N GLY A 60 1.22 20.12 1.24
CA GLY A 60 0.96 21.41 0.59
C GLY A 60 0.51 21.29 -0.87
N HIS A 61 0.42 20.10 -1.43
CA HIS A 61 -0.13 19.85 -2.75
C HIS A 61 -1.56 19.35 -2.65
N THR A 62 -2.41 19.79 -3.57
CA THR A 62 -3.76 19.26 -3.78
C THR A 62 -3.90 18.89 -5.25
N VAL A 63 -4.25 17.65 -5.52
CA VAL A 63 -4.44 17.10 -6.87
C VAL A 63 -5.80 16.43 -6.97
N THR A 64 -6.40 16.48 -8.15
CA THR A 64 -7.73 15.90 -8.39
C THR A 64 -7.69 14.96 -9.60
N THR A 65 -8.55 13.94 -9.57
CA THR A 65 -8.79 13.03 -10.68
C THR A 65 -10.25 12.59 -10.67
N GLU A 66 -10.67 11.84 -11.67
CA GLU A 66 -11.96 11.17 -11.71
C GLU A 66 -11.76 9.66 -11.66
N ALA A 67 -12.54 8.96 -10.85
CA ALA A 67 -12.53 7.51 -10.80
C ALA A 67 -13.09 6.95 -12.14
N ASP A 68 -12.41 5.99 -12.71
CA ASP A 68 -12.80 5.37 -13.97
C ASP A 68 -14.11 4.56 -13.89
N THR A 69 -14.51 3.91 -14.97
CA THR A 69 -15.72 3.08 -15.03
C THR A 69 -15.68 1.84 -14.15
N GLN A 70 -14.49 1.45 -13.67
CA GLN A 70 -14.27 0.36 -12.71
C GLN A 70 -14.14 0.91 -11.27
N GLY A 71 -14.22 2.23 -11.10
CA GLY A 71 -14.04 2.91 -9.82
C GLY A 71 -12.59 3.04 -9.37
N VAL A 72 -11.62 2.84 -10.27
CA VAL A 72 -10.19 3.03 -9.95
C VAL A 72 -9.82 4.50 -10.17
N TRP A 73 -9.14 5.08 -9.20
CA TRP A 73 -8.56 6.43 -9.33
C TRP A 73 -7.04 6.39 -9.18
N GLN A 74 -6.38 7.27 -9.89
CA GLN A 74 -4.94 7.49 -9.78
C GLN A 74 -4.63 8.98 -9.84
N VAL A 75 -3.71 9.43 -9.01
CA VAL A 75 -3.14 10.79 -9.02
C VAL A 75 -1.63 10.71 -8.87
N THR A 76 -0.96 11.80 -9.21
CA THR A 76 0.49 11.92 -9.00
C THR A 76 0.77 13.18 -8.20
N ILE A 77 1.35 13.02 -7.01
CA ILE A 77 1.88 14.14 -6.21
C ILE A 77 3.28 14.48 -6.76
N PRO A 78 3.65 15.75 -6.89
CA PRO A 78 5.01 16.15 -7.26
C PRO A 78 6.08 15.55 -6.36
N ALA A 79 7.30 15.43 -6.86
CA ALA A 79 8.44 14.96 -6.08
C ALA A 79 8.61 15.78 -4.80
N LEU A 80 8.87 15.08 -3.69
CA LEU A 80 9.04 15.67 -2.36
C LEU A 80 10.45 15.41 -1.83
N GLU A 81 10.95 16.34 -1.03
CA GLU A 81 12.17 16.17 -0.27
C GLU A 81 11.94 15.26 0.95
N ALA A 82 13.04 14.65 1.45
CA ALA A 82 12.96 13.82 2.65
C ALA A 82 12.41 14.60 3.85
N SER A 83 11.55 13.97 4.64
CA SER A 83 10.92 14.59 5.80
C SER A 83 10.49 13.57 6.83
N SER A 84 10.85 13.84 8.09
CA SER A 84 10.34 13.15 9.29
C SER A 84 9.23 13.94 10.00
N ARG A 85 8.62 14.93 9.34
CA ARG A 85 7.63 15.83 9.98
C ARG A 85 6.23 15.25 10.10
N ASN A 86 6.01 14.02 9.69
CA ASN A 86 4.75 13.28 9.84
C ASN A 86 3.51 14.03 9.31
N PRO A 87 3.50 14.55 8.07
CA PRO A 87 2.33 15.19 7.51
C PRO A 87 1.17 14.20 7.39
N THR A 88 -0.04 14.75 7.35
CA THR A 88 -1.27 14.00 7.14
C THR A 88 -1.67 14.10 5.66
N MET A 89 -2.10 13.00 5.07
CA MET A 89 -2.73 12.95 3.76
C MET A 89 -4.25 12.88 3.94
N GLU A 90 -4.97 13.67 3.18
CA GLU A 90 -6.43 13.63 3.14
C GLU A 90 -6.89 13.28 1.72
N ILE A 91 -7.80 12.30 1.62
CA ILE A 91 -8.38 11.84 0.37
C ILE A 91 -9.89 12.01 0.50
N ARG A 92 -10.52 12.73 -0.45
CA ARG A 92 -11.95 13.06 -0.42
C ARG A 92 -12.63 12.66 -1.72
N SER A 93 -13.85 12.13 -1.64
CA SER A 93 -14.72 11.88 -2.78
C SER A 93 -16.18 11.73 -2.35
N GLY A 94 -17.11 12.35 -3.06
CA GLY A 94 -18.55 12.14 -2.88
C GLY A 94 -19.08 12.34 -1.46
N GLY A 95 -18.45 13.22 -0.65
CA GLY A 95 -18.79 13.44 0.76
C GLY A 95 -18.10 12.47 1.74
N GLU A 96 -17.35 11.48 1.26
CA GLU A 96 -16.48 10.63 2.08
C GLU A 96 -15.08 11.25 2.20
N ALA A 97 -14.41 10.98 3.31
CA ALA A 97 -13.02 11.37 3.52
C ALA A 97 -12.24 10.24 4.22
N VAL A 98 -11.01 10.03 3.77
CA VAL A 98 -10.03 9.14 4.40
C VAL A 98 -8.83 9.98 4.79
N THR A 99 -8.37 9.80 6.01
CA THR A 99 -7.19 10.50 6.55
C THR A 99 -6.12 9.49 6.89
N ILE A 100 -4.94 9.64 6.29
CA ILE A 100 -3.75 8.83 6.56
C ILE A 100 -2.76 9.68 7.34
N ARG A 101 -2.27 9.16 8.46
CA ARG A 101 -1.43 9.90 9.42
C ARG A 101 -0.04 9.32 9.53
N ASP A 102 0.85 10.11 10.15
CA ASP A 102 2.20 9.67 10.49
C ASP A 102 3.00 9.22 9.24
N ILE A 103 2.94 10.01 8.18
CA ILE A 103 3.61 9.71 6.91
C ILE A 103 5.03 10.28 6.94
N LEU A 104 6.01 9.48 6.54
CA LEU A 104 7.38 9.92 6.30
C LEU A 104 7.67 9.99 4.80
N VAL A 105 8.63 10.83 4.43
CA VAL A 105 9.17 10.87 3.07
C VAL A 105 10.66 10.56 3.13
N GLY A 106 11.11 9.51 2.42
CA GLY A 106 12.50 9.05 2.51
C GLY A 106 12.83 8.04 1.41
N GLU A 107 13.72 7.13 1.71
CA GLU A 107 14.07 6.02 0.82
C GLU A 107 13.11 4.85 1.00
N VAL A 108 12.58 4.30 -0.07
CA VAL A 108 11.72 3.10 -0.01
C VAL A 108 12.38 1.97 -0.82
N TRP A 109 12.59 0.83 -0.16
CA TRP A 109 13.28 -0.32 -0.72
C TRP A 109 12.42 -1.57 -0.69
N LEU A 110 12.41 -2.30 -1.83
CA LEU A 110 11.74 -3.59 -1.95
C LEU A 110 12.68 -4.70 -1.47
N ALA A 111 12.32 -5.37 -0.39
CA ALA A 111 13.03 -6.53 0.15
C ALA A 111 12.41 -7.82 -0.40
N GLY A 112 12.77 -8.15 -1.66
CA GLY A 112 12.34 -9.35 -2.37
C GLY A 112 13.39 -10.47 -2.29
N GLY A 113 12.96 -11.71 -2.46
CA GLY A 113 13.83 -12.88 -2.50
C GLY A 113 13.30 -14.04 -1.66
N GLN A 114 14.10 -15.08 -1.54
CA GLN A 114 13.68 -16.31 -0.84
C GLN A 114 14.30 -16.43 0.57
N SER A 115 14.81 -17.58 0.97
CA SER A 115 15.14 -17.95 2.36
C SER A 115 16.04 -16.96 3.09
N ASN A 116 17.08 -16.42 2.46
CA ASN A 116 17.97 -15.46 3.12
C ASN A 116 17.27 -14.14 3.42
N MET A 117 16.48 -13.63 2.47
CA MET A 117 15.71 -12.41 2.69
C MET A 117 14.53 -12.68 3.65
N ALA A 118 13.94 -13.85 3.65
CA ALA A 118 12.86 -14.23 4.57
C ALA A 118 13.36 -14.58 5.99
N PHE A 119 14.67 -14.67 6.21
CA PHE A 119 15.25 -14.99 7.51
C PHE A 119 15.01 -13.84 8.50
N LYS A 120 14.29 -14.16 9.56
CA LYS A 120 13.81 -13.16 10.52
C LYS A 120 14.79 -12.92 11.66
N VAL A 121 14.77 -11.72 12.24
CA VAL A 121 15.54 -11.38 13.44
C VAL A 121 15.39 -12.43 14.55
N ARG A 122 14.19 -12.98 14.74
CA ARG A 122 13.95 -14.06 15.73
C ARG A 122 14.75 -15.33 15.49
N GLY A 123 15.19 -15.59 14.27
CA GLY A 123 16.01 -16.75 13.90
C GLY A 123 17.51 -16.57 14.13
N MET A 124 17.96 -15.38 14.48
CA MET A 124 19.36 -15.07 14.79
C MET A 124 19.82 -15.73 16.10
N GLY A 125 21.12 -15.81 16.30
CA GLY A 125 21.70 -16.21 17.59
C GLY A 125 21.14 -15.37 18.74
N PHE A 126 21.09 -15.94 19.94
CA PHE A 126 20.42 -15.32 21.08
C PHE A 126 21.00 -13.95 21.40
N ASP A 127 22.33 -13.86 21.52
CA ASP A 127 23.02 -12.61 21.91
C ASP A 127 22.89 -11.52 20.85
N ASP A 128 23.10 -11.87 19.57
CA ASP A 128 22.95 -10.95 18.44
C ASP A 128 21.52 -10.40 18.34
N ARG A 129 20.54 -11.30 18.49
CA ARG A 129 19.12 -10.91 18.48
C ARG A 129 18.78 -9.98 19.63
N LEU A 130 19.24 -10.27 20.85
CA LEU A 130 19.01 -9.41 22.00
C LEU A 130 19.66 -8.03 21.81
N ALA A 131 20.88 -7.99 21.30
CA ALA A 131 21.56 -6.74 20.98
C ALA A 131 20.75 -5.91 20.00
N LEU A 132 20.32 -6.52 18.87
CA LEU A 132 19.52 -5.81 17.88
C LEU A 132 18.19 -5.27 18.43
N ILE A 133 17.49 -6.07 19.22
CA ILE A 133 16.20 -5.67 19.82
C ILE A 133 16.38 -4.52 20.80
N ARG A 134 17.44 -4.58 21.63
CA ARG A 134 17.76 -3.53 22.60
C ARG A 134 18.13 -2.22 21.93
N ASP A 135 18.89 -2.30 20.82
CA ASP A 135 19.40 -1.15 20.10
C ASP A 135 18.39 -0.61 19.06
N ALA A 136 17.25 -1.28 18.86
CA ALA A 136 16.21 -0.85 17.95
C ALA A 136 15.38 0.29 18.60
N ASP A 137 15.69 1.52 18.21
CA ASP A 137 14.97 2.75 18.57
C ASP A 137 14.99 3.73 17.39
N TYR A 138 14.37 3.30 16.28
CA TYR A 138 14.35 4.07 15.04
C TYR A 138 12.91 4.32 14.58
N SER A 139 12.37 5.50 14.89
CA SER A 139 11.04 5.94 14.41
C SER A 139 10.99 6.11 12.91
N ASP A 140 12.14 6.41 12.31
CA ASP A 140 12.30 6.75 10.91
C ASP A 140 12.66 5.54 10.04
N ILE A 141 12.79 4.34 10.62
CA ILE A 141 12.89 3.08 9.88
C ILE A 141 11.58 2.32 10.04
N ARG A 142 10.92 2.03 8.93
CA ARG A 142 9.60 1.39 8.94
C ARG A 142 9.54 0.23 7.96
N CYS A 143 8.72 -0.76 8.29
CA CYS A 143 8.50 -1.93 7.43
C CYS A 143 7.01 -2.14 7.18
N TYR A 144 6.68 -2.33 5.91
CA TYR A 144 5.41 -2.86 5.43
C TYR A 144 5.62 -4.31 5.01
N TYR A 145 4.83 -5.22 5.56
CA TYR A 145 4.95 -6.63 5.26
C TYR A 145 3.83 -7.06 4.31
N ARG A 146 4.19 -7.41 3.08
CA ARG A 146 3.25 -7.97 2.12
C ARG A 146 3.02 -9.45 2.42
N ALA A 147 1.77 -9.84 2.64
CA ALA A 147 1.42 -11.22 2.88
C ALA A 147 1.75 -12.10 1.65
N ASN A 148 2.21 -13.32 1.93
CA ASN A 148 2.43 -14.33 0.90
C ASN A 148 1.08 -14.92 0.49
N VAL A 149 0.52 -14.45 -0.61
CA VAL A 149 -0.76 -14.93 -1.14
C VAL A 149 -0.53 -15.59 -2.49
N VAL A 150 -1.01 -16.81 -2.63
CA VAL A 150 -1.06 -17.51 -3.92
C VAL A 150 -2.30 -17.03 -4.66
N SER A 151 -2.10 -16.44 -5.84
CA SER A 151 -3.17 -15.92 -6.68
C SER A 151 -3.12 -16.60 -8.05
N GLY A 152 -4.24 -17.07 -8.54
CA GLY A 152 -4.37 -17.68 -9.89
C GLY A 152 -4.30 -16.64 -11.01
N GLY A 153 -3.25 -15.83 -11.03
CA GLY A 153 -2.99 -14.80 -12.06
C GLY A 153 -3.52 -13.40 -11.73
N LYS A 154 -4.27 -13.22 -10.65
CA LYS A 154 -4.69 -11.89 -10.19
C LYS A 154 -3.66 -11.33 -9.21
N LEU A 155 -3.18 -10.12 -9.48
CA LEU A 155 -2.40 -9.37 -8.50
C LEU A 155 -3.30 -9.01 -7.32
N LEU A 156 -2.90 -9.43 -6.12
CA LEU A 156 -3.58 -9.11 -4.88
C LEU A 156 -2.66 -8.22 -4.05
N ASP A 157 -3.13 -7.03 -3.73
CA ASP A 157 -2.48 -6.20 -2.74
C ASP A 157 -3.11 -6.50 -1.38
N THR A 158 -2.52 -7.45 -0.68
CA THR A 158 -2.95 -7.86 0.65
C THR A 158 -1.81 -7.69 1.63
N SER A 159 -2.06 -6.98 2.71
CA SER A 159 -1.22 -6.98 3.89
C SER A 159 -2.08 -7.26 5.10
N ASP A 160 -1.64 -8.18 5.93
CA ASP A 160 -2.19 -8.43 7.26
C ASP A 160 -1.50 -7.55 8.32
N ARG A 161 -0.48 -6.78 7.92
CA ARG A 161 0.33 -5.95 8.81
C ARG A 161 0.53 -4.56 8.21
N PRO A 162 0.01 -3.52 8.87
CA PRO A 162 0.28 -2.15 8.48
C PRO A 162 1.77 -1.82 8.64
N TRP A 163 2.17 -0.65 8.16
CA TRP A 163 3.51 -0.13 8.42
C TRP A 163 3.80 -0.09 9.92
N SER A 164 5.00 -0.48 10.31
CA SER A 164 5.45 -0.45 11.70
C SER A 164 6.86 0.09 11.81
N GLY A 165 7.14 0.81 12.91
CA GLY A 165 8.48 1.36 13.20
C GLY A 165 9.41 0.34 13.83
N ALA A 166 10.73 0.59 13.71
CA ALA A 166 11.78 -0.26 14.25
C ALA A 166 12.03 0.01 15.74
N TYR A 167 11.10 -0.41 16.58
CA TYR A 167 11.21 -0.28 18.04
C TYR A 167 11.31 -1.62 18.73
N GLY A 168 12.37 -1.84 19.48
CA GLY A 168 12.48 -3.00 20.36
C GLY A 168 12.01 -4.29 19.68
N ARG A 169 11.01 -4.94 20.24
CA ARG A 169 10.50 -6.22 19.73
C ARG A 169 9.70 -6.13 18.42
N ASN A 170 9.35 -4.96 17.92
CA ASN A 170 8.66 -4.86 16.64
C ASN A 170 9.49 -5.46 15.51
N ILE A 171 10.82 -5.32 15.55
CA ILE A 171 11.72 -5.89 14.54
C ILE A 171 11.84 -7.43 14.60
N TYR A 172 11.28 -8.08 15.62
CA TYR A 172 11.45 -9.52 15.88
C TYR A 172 11.04 -10.40 14.69
N ASP A 173 9.97 -10.00 14.01
CA ASP A 173 9.46 -10.70 12.83
C ASP A 173 9.88 -10.07 11.50
N TRP A 174 10.71 -9.05 11.51
CA TRP A 174 11.25 -8.46 10.29
C TRP A 174 12.36 -9.34 9.70
N SER A 175 12.60 -9.20 8.39
CA SER A 175 13.80 -9.72 7.74
C SER A 175 15.04 -9.13 8.43
N ALA A 176 15.95 -9.98 8.90
CA ALA A 176 17.20 -9.54 9.52
C ALA A 176 18.07 -8.76 8.52
N VAL A 177 18.16 -9.26 7.27
CA VAL A 177 18.93 -8.62 6.19
C VAL A 177 18.35 -7.25 5.85
N ALA A 178 17.02 -7.17 5.65
CA ALA A 178 16.36 -5.92 5.29
C ALA A 178 16.45 -4.88 6.41
N TYR A 179 16.31 -5.29 7.67
CA TYR A 179 16.44 -4.39 8.81
C TYR A 179 17.87 -3.84 8.95
N LEU A 180 18.88 -4.69 8.89
CA LEU A 180 20.27 -4.26 8.97
C LEU A 180 20.65 -3.31 7.83
N PHE A 181 20.20 -3.62 6.62
CA PHE A 181 20.37 -2.74 5.46
C PHE A 181 19.72 -1.38 5.69
N ALA A 182 18.45 -1.36 6.11
CA ALA A 182 17.71 -0.11 6.36
C ALA A 182 18.37 0.73 7.44
N ARG A 183 18.87 0.09 8.50
CA ARG A 183 19.56 0.77 9.61
C ARG A 183 20.85 1.45 9.13
N GLU A 184 21.69 0.75 8.38
CA GLU A 184 22.93 1.35 7.85
C GLU A 184 22.63 2.46 6.84
N LEU A 185 21.64 2.25 5.96
CA LEU A 185 21.22 3.27 5.02
C LEU A 185 20.69 4.54 5.71
N HIS A 186 19.88 4.37 6.75
CA HIS A 186 19.38 5.49 7.56
C HIS A 186 20.53 6.25 8.25
N ARG A 187 21.52 5.54 8.77
CA ARG A 187 22.70 6.15 9.42
C ARG A 187 23.55 6.96 8.44
N GLU A 188 23.75 6.44 7.25
CA GLU A 188 24.57 7.08 6.21
C GLU A 188 23.87 8.29 5.58
N LEU A 189 22.56 8.20 5.33
CA LEU A 189 21.82 9.23 4.60
C LEU A 189 21.11 10.24 5.52
N GLY A 190 20.85 9.89 6.78
CA GLY A 190 20.10 10.74 7.72
C GLY A 190 18.65 11.00 7.30
N VAL A 191 18.03 10.10 6.53
CA VAL A 191 16.66 10.24 6.04
C VAL A 191 15.81 9.05 6.47
N PRO A 192 14.47 9.16 6.50
CA PRO A 192 13.59 8.02 6.73
C PRO A 192 13.82 6.88 5.73
N VAL A 193 13.66 5.63 6.19
CA VAL A 193 13.80 4.44 5.35
C VAL A 193 12.58 3.52 5.53
N GLY A 194 11.91 3.26 4.43
CA GLY A 194 10.80 2.30 4.33
C GLY A 194 11.26 0.99 3.67
N ILE A 195 10.91 -0.13 4.26
CA ILE A 195 11.10 -1.47 3.68
C ILE A 195 9.74 -2.06 3.31
N VAL A 196 9.57 -2.40 2.05
CA VAL A 196 8.44 -3.24 1.60
C VAL A 196 8.94 -4.68 1.53
N ASN A 197 8.61 -5.48 2.53
CA ASN A 197 9.04 -6.88 2.59
C ASN A 197 8.04 -7.77 1.85
N CYS A 198 8.50 -8.40 0.76
CA CYS A 198 7.74 -9.37 -0.03
C CYS A 198 8.50 -10.71 -0.17
N SER A 199 9.45 -11.01 0.73
CA SER A 199 10.24 -12.24 0.68
C SER A 199 9.42 -13.50 0.94
N HIS A 200 9.73 -14.59 0.22
CA HIS A 200 9.05 -15.88 0.36
C HIS A 200 10.05 -17.03 0.35
N GLY A 201 10.28 -17.63 1.53
CA GLY A 201 11.20 -18.78 1.66
C GLY A 201 10.72 -19.99 0.86
N GLY A 202 11.65 -20.65 0.16
CA GLY A 202 11.36 -21.80 -0.69
C GLY A 202 10.83 -21.48 -2.08
N SER A 203 10.70 -20.22 -2.46
CA SER A 203 10.36 -19.84 -3.83
C SER A 203 11.51 -20.15 -4.80
N THR A 204 11.15 -20.52 -6.04
CA THR A 204 12.11 -20.70 -7.14
C THR A 204 12.45 -19.37 -7.79
N ALA A 205 13.52 -19.30 -8.60
CA ALA A 205 13.92 -18.08 -9.28
C ALA A 205 12.84 -17.56 -10.23
N GLU A 206 12.12 -18.46 -10.87
CA GLU A 206 11.03 -18.16 -11.80
C GLU A 206 9.90 -17.36 -11.17
N ALA A 207 9.65 -17.54 -9.86
CA ALA A 207 8.62 -16.80 -9.13
C ALA A 207 8.93 -15.28 -9.03
N TRP A 208 10.15 -14.87 -9.37
CA TRP A 208 10.63 -13.49 -9.31
C TRP A 208 10.85 -12.84 -10.68
N VAL A 209 10.48 -13.56 -11.73
CA VAL A 209 10.60 -13.10 -13.12
C VAL A 209 9.20 -12.83 -13.66
N SER A 210 9.02 -11.72 -14.38
CA SER A 210 7.73 -11.43 -15.01
C SER A 210 7.45 -12.42 -16.16
N PRO A 211 6.18 -12.71 -16.50
CA PRO A 211 5.85 -13.56 -17.63
C PRO A 211 6.50 -13.12 -18.95
N GLU A 212 6.62 -11.80 -19.17
CA GLU A 212 7.22 -11.21 -20.36
C GLU A 212 8.74 -11.44 -20.42
N ALA A 213 9.41 -11.47 -19.27
CA ALA A 213 10.85 -11.75 -19.20
C ALA A 213 11.18 -13.25 -19.21
N PHE A 214 10.14 -14.10 -19.04
CA PHE A 214 10.26 -15.55 -19.04
C PHE A 214 9.99 -16.16 -20.45
N ALA A 215 9.39 -15.40 -21.36
CA ALA A 215 9.07 -15.80 -22.73
C ALA A 215 10.28 -15.59 -23.64
#